data_f9c2a60fd05af98fd21d08088a343cde
#
_entry.id   f9c2a60fd05af98fd21d08088a343cde
#
_cell.length_a   1.000
_cell.length_b   1.000
_cell.length_c   1.000
_cell.angle_alpha   90.00
_cell.angle_beta   90.00
_cell.angle_gamma   90.00
#
_symmetry.space_group_name_H-M   'P 1'
#
loop_
_entity.id
_entity.type
_entity.pdbx_description
1 polymer ?
#
loop_
_entity_poly.entity_id
_entity_poly.type
_entity_poly.pdbx_seq_one_letter_code
_entity_poly.pdbx_strand_id
1 'polypeptide(L)'
;GWCDWSSDVCSSDLTTGAWPIQNATFSNAGGKQFICKLQPDLSAYVYSTAFGSGGVTPNISPIAFLVDRCENVYISGWGGFFSTDNAFNSAGTTGLPVTADAFKSTTDGKDLYFFVLKKNADSQLFGSFFGENNAPGTGCDHVDGGTSRFDRNGKIYQAICGNCNIGTRPIYPTTPGSWSTVNNAVGGGECNLTMLKIDMNLAGVRAGIQSTINGVPRDTAGCQPLTVDFSDTLATGVSYEWYFGDGSPMVATTVPNASHTYLNIGTYNVMLVAIDPATCNVRD
;
A
#
# COMPACT_ATOMS: atom_id res chain seq x y z
N GLY A 1 26.63 -12.30 -19.42
CA GLY A 1 25.45 -12.64 -18.70
C GLY A 1 24.27 -11.74 -19.08
N TRP A 2 23.17 -12.32 -19.43
CA TRP A 2 21.94 -11.58 -19.71
C TRP A 2 21.25 -11.30 -18.38
N CYS A 3 21.12 -10.04 -18.01
CA CYS A 3 20.22 -9.64 -16.91
C CYS A 3 18.80 -9.60 -17.48
N ASP A 4 17.97 -10.51 -17.05
CA ASP A 4 16.53 -10.41 -17.29
C ASP A 4 15.93 -9.44 -16.25
N TRP A 5 15.20 -8.46 -16.72
CA TRP A 5 14.58 -7.40 -15.90
C TRP A 5 13.41 -7.89 -15.04
N SER A 6 13.15 -9.18 -15.00
CA SER A 6 11.93 -9.72 -14.38
C SER A 6 12.07 -10.22 -12.96
N SER A 7 13.20 -10.14 -12.30
CA SER A 7 13.37 -10.44 -10.86
C SER A 7 14.74 -10.96 -10.45
N ASP A 8 15.64 -11.18 -11.37
CA ASP A 8 16.99 -11.57 -11.00
C ASP A 8 17.81 -10.33 -10.66
N VAL A 9 17.92 -10.08 -9.38
CA VAL A 9 19.17 -9.55 -8.88
C VAL A 9 20.24 -10.48 -9.45
N CYS A 10 21.07 -9.98 -10.38
CA CYS A 10 22.14 -10.77 -10.99
C CYS A 10 22.89 -11.51 -9.87
N SER A 11 22.65 -12.79 -9.72
CA SER A 11 23.22 -13.59 -8.63
C SER A 11 24.75 -13.64 -8.69
N SER A 12 25.33 -13.22 -9.81
CA SER A 12 26.78 -13.07 -10.01
C SER A 12 27.38 -11.89 -9.28
N ASP A 13 26.61 -10.83 -9.00
CA ASP A 13 27.14 -9.60 -8.38
C ASP A 13 27.05 -9.60 -6.86
N LEU A 14 26.34 -10.56 -6.29
CA LEU A 14 26.17 -10.74 -4.84
C LEU A 14 26.97 -11.92 -4.29
N THR A 15 28.00 -12.34 -4.96
CA THR A 15 28.62 -13.67 -4.80
C THR A 15 29.37 -13.93 -3.51
N THR A 16 29.68 -12.96 -2.65
CA THR A 16 30.49 -13.27 -1.47
C THR A 16 30.27 -12.41 -0.23
N GLY A 17 29.28 -11.54 -0.19
CA GLY A 17 29.07 -10.66 0.96
C GLY A 17 27.60 -10.53 1.37
N ALA A 18 27.37 -10.34 2.65
CA ALA A 18 26.09 -9.84 3.11
C ALA A 18 25.83 -8.47 2.46
N TRP A 19 24.58 -8.21 2.08
CA TRP A 19 24.19 -6.88 1.61
C TRP A 19 24.60 -5.80 2.62
N PRO A 20 25.25 -4.71 2.19
CA PRO A 20 25.75 -3.71 3.13
C PRO A 20 24.59 -3.01 3.83
N ILE A 21 24.56 -3.07 5.15
CA ILE A 21 23.64 -2.29 5.98
C ILE A 21 24.33 -0.97 6.31
N GLN A 22 23.75 0.15 5.87
CA GLN A 22 24.30 1.48 6.07
C GLN A 22 23.21 2.48 6.41
N ASN A 23 23.46 3.30 7.43
CA ASN A 23 22.56 4.38 7.85
C ASN A 23 21.11 3.92 8.08
N ALA A 24 20.92 2.68 8.48
CA ALA A 24 19.62 2.07 8.73
C ALA A 24 19.57 1.51 10.15
N THR A 25 18.50 1.80 10.88
CA THR A 25 18.24 1.21 12.20
C THR A 25 17.56 -0.15 12.07
N PHE A 26 16.64 -0.25 11.10
CA PHE A 26 15.96 -1.50 10.79
C PHE A 26 16.79 -2.39 9.88
N SER A 27 16.94 -3.64 10.25
CA SER A 27 17.34 -4.72 9.35
C SER A 27 16.92 -6.06 9.94
N ASN A 28 16.64 -7.04 9.08
CA ASN A 28 16.46 -8.43 9.52
C ASN A 28 17.76 -9.20 9.30
N ALA A 29 18.28 -9.80 10.36
CA ALA A 29 19.50 -10.60 10.30
C ALA A 29 19.39 -11.73 9.28
N GLY A 30 20.31 -11.77 8.33
CA GLY A 30 20.32 -12.77 7.26
C GLY A 30 19.26 -12.61 6.19
N GLY A 31 18.49 -11.50 6.20
CA GLY A 31 17.53 -11.19 5.14
C GLY A 31 18.18 -11.21 3.75
N LYS A 32 17.48 -11.76 2.77
CA LYS A 32 17.99 -11.94 1.40
C LYS A 32 17.34 -10.96 0.40
N GLN A 33 16.54 -10.06 0.89
CA GLN A 33 15.95 -8.96 0.13
C GLN A 33 16.44 -7.64 0.71
N PHE A 34 16.58 -6.64 -0.12
CA PHE A 34 17.15 -5.37 0.30
C PHE A 34 16.32 -4.19 -0.19
N ILE A 35 16.48 -3.08 0.51
CA ILE A 35 15.95 -1.76 0.15
C ILE A 35 17.09 -0.78 0.30
N CYS A 36 17.34 0.04 -0.71
CA CYS A 36 18.30 1.12 -0.60
C CYS A 36 17.79 2.41 -1.21
N LYS A 37 18.26 3.52 -0.68
CA LYS A 37 18.11 4.85 -1.24
C LYS A 37 19.51 5.39 -1.55
N LEU A 38 19.72 5.77 -2.79
CA LEU A 38 20.98 6.36 -3.25
C LEU A 38 20.88 7.89 -3.27
N GLN A 39 22.03 8.54 -3.22
CA GLN A 39 22.13 9.96 -3.56
C GLN A 39 21.72 10.16 -5.03
N PRO A 40 21.23 11.36 -5.41
CA PRO A 40 20.79 11.63 -6.79
C PRO A 40 21.87 11.40 -7.85
N ASP A 41 23.15 11.56 -7.49
CA ASP A 41 24.31 11.30 -8.35
C ASP A 41 24.82 9.86 -8.29
N LEU A 42 24.11 8.98 -7.57
CA LEU A 42 24.43 7.56 -7.35
C LEU A 42 25.78 7.32 -6.64
N SER A 43 26.40 8.34 -6.07
CA SER A 43 27.74 8.26 -5.47
C SER A 43 27.79 7.52 -4.13
N ALA A 44 26.67 7.47 -3.41
CA ALA A 44 26.62 6.88 -2.08
C ALA A 44 25.19 6.43 -1.70
N TYR A 45 25.09 5.53 -0.71
CA TYR A 45 23.83 5.22 -0.07
C TYR A 45 23.39 6.36 0.86
N VAL A 46 22.13 6.80 0.72
CA VAL A 46 21.46 7.55 1.78
C VAL A 46 21.17 6.60 2.94
N TYR A 47 20.63 5.42 2.61
CA TYR A 47 20.57 4.26 3.49
C TYR A 47 20.53 2.97 2.67
N SER A 48 20.84 1.87 3.33
CA SER A 48 20.75 0.52 2.77
C SER A 48 20.40 -0.46 3.90
N THR A 49 19.41 -1.31 3.68
CA THR A 49 18.96 -2.29 4.66
C THR A 49 18.53 -3.59 4.00
N ALA A 50 18.43 -4.64 4.80
CA ALA A 50 17.93 -5.94 4.36
C ALA A 50 16.69 -6.35 5.15
N PHE A 51 15.77 -7.07 4.50
CA PHE A 51 14.64 -7.69 5.14
C PHE A 51 14.46 -9.16 4.69
N GLY A 52 13.73 -9.91 5.47
CA GLY A 52 13.48 -11.32 5.22
C GLY A 52 13.46 -12.15 6.50
N SER A 53 13.21 -13.45 6.36
CA SER A 53 13.18 -14.39 7.49
C SER A 53 14.54 -14.93 7.90
N GLY A 54 15.61 -14.58 7.19
CA GLY A 54 16.97 -15.12 7.43
C GLY A 54 17.27 -16.45 6.73
N GLY A 55 16.39 -16.90 5.84
CA GLY A 55 16.62 -18.10 5.02
C GLY A 55 17.70 -17.93 3.94
N VAL A 56 17.93 -18.95 3.13
CA VAL A 56 18.98 -18.97 2.10
C VAL A 56 18.56 -18.26 0.80
N THR A 57 17.26 -18.14 0.56
CA THR A 57 16.67 -17.54 -0.64
C THR A 57 15.77 -16.36 -0.27
N PRO A 58 15.48 -15.44 -1.21
CA PRO A 58 14.47 -14.41 -1.01
C PRO A 58 13.11 -14.98 -0.60
N ASN A 59 12.40 -14.28 0.28
CA ASN A 59 11.12 -14.74 0.80
C ASN A 59 9.97 -14.50 -0.15
N ILE A 60 9.99 -13.37 -0.85
CA ILE A 60 8.89 -12.95 -1.73
C ILE A 60 9.41 -12.53 -3.09
N SER A 61 8.56 -12.63 -4.10
CA SER A 61 8.68 -11.96 -5.38
C SER A 61 8.02 -10.60 -5.28
N PRO A 62 8.79 -9.48 -5.25
CA PRO A 62 8.20 -8.14 -5.12
C PRO A 62 7.47 -7.76 -6.42
N ILE A 63 6.28 -7.19 -6.28
CA ILE A 63 5.41 -6.85 -7.41
C ILE A 63 4.91 -5.40 -7.41
N ALA A 64 4.95 -4.73 -6.27
CA ALA A 64 4.60 -3.33 -6.17
C ALA A 64 5.53 -2.59 -5.21
N PHE A 65 5.82 -1.35 -5.56
CA PHE A 65 6.70 -0.45 -4.83
C PHE A 65 6.15 0.97 -4.85
N LEU A 66 6.17 1.65 -3.71
CA LEU A 66 5.84 3.06 -3.57
C LEU A 66 6.72 3.72 -2.52
N VAL A 67 7.05 4.97 -2.73
CA VAL A 67 7.52 5.87 -1.67
C VAL A 67 6.45 6.95 -1.48
N ASP A 68 5.91 7.07 -0.27
CA ASP A 68 4.90 8.08 0.06
C ASP A 68 5.51 9.46 0.34
N ARG A 69 4.65 10.44 0.62
CA ARG A 69 5.09 11.82 0.94
C ARG A 69 5.85 11.92 2.27
N CYS A 70 5.71 10.92 3.13
CA CYS A 70 6.47 10.78 4.37
C CYS A 70 7.83 10.10 4.16
N GLU A 71 8.16 9.76 2.93
CA GLU A 71 9.32 8.95 2.53
C GLU A 71 9.30 7.52 3.12
N ASN A 72 8.13 7.01 3.50
CA ASN A 72 7.97 5.59 3.85
C ASN A 72 7.96 4.76 2.58
N VAL A 73 8.57 3.58 2.65
CA VAL A 73 8.68 2.66 1.52
C VAL A 73 7.68 1.53 1.68
N TYR A 74 6.81 1.38 0.70
CA TYR A 74 5.80 0.34 0.63
C TYR A 74 6.22 -0.72 -0.36
N ILE A 75 6.16 -1.98 0.05
CA ILE A 75 6.43 -3.14 -0.79
C ILE A 75 5.28 -4.12 -0.65
N SER A 76 4.87 -4.69 -1.78
CA SER A 76 4.00 -5.86 -1.82
C SER A 76 4.66 -6.93 -2.66
N GLY A 77 4.51 -8.18 -2.26
CA GLY A 77 5.00 -9.33 -2.98
C GLY A 77 4.28 -10.60 -2.55
N TRP A 78 4.50 -11.67 -3.27
CA TRP A 78 3.99 -12.99 -2.94
C TRP A 78 5.14 -13.97 -2.73
N GLY A 79 4.94 -14.96 -1.90
CA GLY A 79 5.96 -15.95 -1.56
C GLY A 79 5.48 -17.37 -1.75
N GLY A 80 6.42 -18.27 -2.01
CA GLY A 80 6.21 -19.69 -2.12
C GLY A 80 6.57 -20.27 -3.49
N PHE A 81 6.47 -21.57 -3.59
CA PHE A 81 6.72 -22.33 -4.80
C PHE A 81 5.43 -22.35 -5.64
N PHE A 82 5.50 -21.84 -6.85
CA PHE A 82 4.37 -21.83 -7.79
C PHE A 82 4.50 -22.93 -8.85
N SER A 83 5.67 -23.08 -9.44
CA SER A 83 5.92 -24.03 -10.52
C SER A 83 7.33 -24.60 -10.45
N THR A 84 7.64 -25.50 -11.36
CA THR A 84 9.01 -26.00 -11.58
C THR A 84 9.92 -24.97 -12.25
N ASP A 85 9.38 -23.84 -12.67
CA ASP A 85 10.14 -22.71 -13.19
C ASP A 85 10.78 -21.94 -12.04
N ASN A 86 12.12 -21.99 -11.98
CA ASN A 86 12.89 -21.36 -10.89
C ASN A 86 12.80 -19.83 -10.87
N ALA A 87 12.40 -19.21 -11.96
CA ALA A 87 12.31 -17.75 -12.05
C ALA A 87 11.27 -17.14 -11.10
N PHE A 88 10.26 -17.91 -10.70
CA PHE A 88 9.19 -17.47 -9.82
C PHE A 88 9.19 -18.12 -8.42
N ASN A 89 10.22 -18.88 -8.10
CA ASN A 89 10.28 -19.57 -6.83
C ASN A 89 10.95 -18.70 -5.77
N SER A 90 10.30 -18.56 -4.63
CA SER A 90 10.83 -17.91 -3.44
C SER A 90 10.81 -18.87 -2.24
N ALA A 91 11.47 -18.47 -1.14
CA ALA A 91 11.46 -19.26 0.10
C ALA A 91 10.08 -19.30 0.78
N GLY A 92 9.17 -18.43 0.34
CA GLY A 92 7.86 -18.30 0.95
C GLY A 92 7.82 -17.32 2.11
N THR A 93 6.61 -17.02 2.56
CA THR A 93 6.34 -15.98 3.55
C THR A 93 6.59 -16.41 5.00
N THR A 94 6.87 -17.70 5.25
CA THR A 94 7.13 -18.19 6.60
C THR A 94 8.29 -17.46 7.27
N GLY A 95 8.05 -16.98 8.50
CA GLY A 95 9.07 -16.28 9.29
C GLY A 95 9.27 -14.82 8.96
N LEU A 96 8.53 -14.27 7.99
CA LEU A 96 8.52 -12.82 7.78
C LEU A 96 7.85 -12.10 8.96
N PRO A 97 8.40 -10.95 9.40
CA PRO A 97 7.87 -10.23 10.55
C PRO A 97 6.53 -9.56 10.24
N VAL A 98 5.60 -9.63 11.19
CA VAL A 98 4.31 -8.95 11.14
C VAL A 98 4.18 -7.94 12.28
N THR A 99 3.37 -6.91 12.09
CA THR A 99 3.05 -5.92 13.12
C THR A 99 1.77 -6.30 13.87
N ALA A 100 1.53 -5.66 15.01
CA ALA A 100 0.36 -5.96 15.85
C ALA A 100 -0.98 -5.64 15.16
N ASP A 101 -0.97 -4.73 14.19
CA ASP A 101 -2.10 -4.29 13.37
C ASP A 101 -2.22 -5.05 12.03
N ALA A 102 -1.49 -6.17 11.90
CA ALA A 102 -1.55 -7.01 10.71
C ALA A 102 -2.99 -7.49 10.41
N PHE A 103 -3.39 -7.46 9.14
CA PHE A 103 -4.66 -8.05 8.69
C PHE A 103 -4.70 -9.57 8.94
N LYS A 104 -3.56 -10.21 8.74
CA LYS A 104 -3.33 -11.63 8.95
C LYS A 104 -1.93 -11.82 9.51
N SER A 105 -1.83 -12.42 10.68
CA SER A 105 -0.55 -12.64 11.39
C SER A 105 0.04 -14.04 11.17
N THR A 106 -0.71 -14.95 10.54
CA THR A 106 -0.28 -16.31 10.25
C THR A 106 -0.22 -16.55 8.75
N THR A 107 0.67 -17.43 8.31
CA THR A 107 0.86 -17.78 6.91
C THR A 107 1.04 -19.29 6.77
N ASP A 108 0.62 -19.83 5.64
CA ASP A 108 0.98 -21.19 5.22
C ASP A 108 2.29 -21.24 4.40
N GLY A 109 2.91 -20.09 4.22
CA GLY A 109 4.13 -19.91 3.44
C GLY A 109 3.92 -19.44 2.01
N LYS A 110 2.68 -19.34 1.54
CA LYS A 110 2.33 -19.06 0.14
C LYS A 110 1.37 -17.89 -0.03
N ASP A 111 1.39 -16.97 0.91
CA ASP A 111 0.55 -15.77 0.93
C ASP A 111 1.18 -14.59 0.20
N LEU A 112 0.38 -13.55 0.01
CA LEU A 112 0.88 -12.20 -0.20
C LEU A 112 1.48 -11.67 1.09
N TYR A 113 2.49 -10.81 0.96
CA TYR A 113 3.08 -10.07 2.07
C TYR A 113 3.16 -8.59 1.76
N PHE A 114 2.68 -7.78 2.69
CA PHE A 114 2.73 -6.33 2.65
C PHE A 114 3.70 -5.84 3.71
N PHE A 115 4.58 -4.94 3.31
CA PHE A 115 5.64 -4.41 4.17
C PHE A 115 5.74 -2.89 3.98
N VAL A 116 5.79 -2.14 5.08
CA VAL A 116 6.05 -0.70 5.06
C VAL A 116 7.21 -0.38 5.97
N LEU A 117 8.24 0.19 5.37
CA LEU A 117 9.45 0.65 6.04
C LEU A 117 9.37 2.16 6.25
N LYS A 118 9.59 2.60 7.48
CA LYS A 118 9.64 4.02 7.82
C LYS A 118 10.83 4.70 7.13
N LYS A 119 10.68 5.97 6.85
CA LYS A 119 11.72 6.85 6.31
C LYS A 119 13.10 6.53 6.89
N ASN A 120 14.12 6.55 6.03
CA ASN A 120 15.51 6.26 6.35
C ASN A 120 15.75 4.87 6.97
N ALA A 121 14.89 3.92 6.69
CA ALA A 121 14.97 2.58 7.27
C ALA A 121 15.05 2.58 8.82
N ASP A 122 14.26 3.44 9.45
CA ASP A 122 14.23 3.57 10.90
C ASP A 122 13.59 2.36 11.58
N SER A 123 12.41 1.95 11.13
CA SER A 123 11.62 0.85 11.69
C SER A 123 10.63 0.28 10.69
N GLN A 124 10.13 -0.91 10.94
CA GLN A 124 8.97 -1.46 10.23
C GLN A 124 7.69 -0.81 10.77
N LEU A 125 6.94 -0.12 9.92
CA LEU A 125 5.66 0.48 10.27
C LEU A 125 4.51 -0.50 10.14
N PHE A 126 4.56 -1.38 9.14
CA PHE A 126 3.52 -2.35 8.86
C PHE A 126 4.12 -3.62 8.27
N GLY A 127 3.56 -4.76 8.66
CA GLY A 127 3.85 -6.05 8.07
C GLY A 127 2.66 -6.97 8.25
N SER A 128 2.14 -7.51 7.14
CA SER A 128 0.96 -8.37 7.17
C SER A 128 1.01 -9.39 6.04
N PHE A 129 0.50 -10.57 6.32
CA PHE A 129 0.13 -11.52 5.28
C PHE A 129 -1.28 -11.24 4.78
N PHE A 130 -1.61 -11.76 3.60
CA PHE A 130 -2.96 -11.80 3.06
C PHE A 130 -3.09 -12.96 2.07
N GLY A 131 -4.09 -13.79 2.27
CA GLY A 131 -4.35 -14.99 1.49
C GLY A 131 -5.15 -16.01 2.30
N GLU A 132 -5.40 -17.16 1.71
CA GLU A 132 -6.04 -18.27 2.42
C GLU A 132 -5.04 -18.99 3.34
N ASN A 133 -5.57 -19.83 4.24
CA ASN A 133 -4.77 -20.76 5.05
C ASN A 133 -4.97 -22.17 4.54
N ASN A 134 -4.10 -22.61 3.66
CA ASN A 134 -4.13 -23.98 3.14
C ASN A 134 -3.22 -24.94 3.91
N ALA A 135 -3.46 -26.24 3.72
CA ALA A 135 -2.51 -27.23 4.17
C ALA A 135 -1.19 -27.06 3.39
N PRO A 136 -0.02 -27.26 4.04
CA PRO A 136 1.27 -27.18 3.37
C PRO A 136 1.29 -28.01 2.07
N GLY A 137 1.78 -27.43 1.00
CA GLY A 137 1.91 -28.08 -0.31
C GLY A 137 0.74 -27.91 -1.27
N THR A 138 -0.35 -27.26 -0.87
CA THR A 138 -1.49 -26.99 -1.75
C THR A 138 -1.63 -25.49 -2.02
N GLY A 139 -1.87 -25.12 -3.26
CA GLY A 139 -2.18 -23.77 -3.70
C GLY A 139 -1.10 -22.71 -3.41
N CYS A 140 -1.10 -21.65 -4.13
CA CYS A 140 -0.39 -20.42 -3.76
C CYS A 140 -1.14 -19.25 -4.36
N ASP A 141 -1.25 -18.18 -3.56
CA ASP A 141 -1.64 -16.89 -4.08
C ASP A 141 -0.45 -16.26 -4.78
N HIS A 142 -0.60 -15.91 -6.03
CA HIS A 142 0.48 -15.33 -6.82
C HIS A 142 -0.02 -14.27 -7.79
N VAL A 143 0.90 -13.52 -8.35
CA VAL A 143 0.60 -12.51 -9.35
C VAL A 143 1.33 -12.84 -10.63
N ASP A 144 0.56 -13.06 -11.69
CA ASP A 144 1.07 -13.20 -13.05
C ASP A 144 1.17 -11.82 -13.70
N GLY A 145 2.35 -11.47 -14.22
CA GLY A 145 2.55 -10.31 -15.05
C GLY A 145 2.46 -8.93 -14.38
N GLY A 146 2.45 -8.84 -13.07
CA GLY A 146 2.77 -7.63 -12.32
C GLY A 146 1.85 -6.42 -12.54
N THR A 147 0.54 -6.55 -12.37
CA THR A 147 -0.41 -5.43 -12.44
C THR A 147 -0.74 -4.79 -11.10
N SER A 148 0.12 -4.95 -10.11
CA SER A 148 -0.06 -4.36 -8.79
C SER A 148 0.34 -2.90 -8.78
N ARG A 149 -0.44 -2.07 -8.09
CA ARG A 149 -0.15 -0.64 -7.98
C ARG A 149 -0.51 -0.12 -6.61
N PHE A 150 0.43 0.64 -6.04
CA PHE A 150 0.08 1.58 -4.99
C PHE A 150 -0.35 2.91 -5.62
N ASP A 151 -1.41 3.50 -5.10
CA ASP A 151 -1.69 4.91 -5.39
C ASP A 151 -0.83 5.82 -4.50
N ARG A 152 -0.80 7.11 -4.83
CA ARG A 152 -0.03 8.12 -4.06
C ARG A 152 -0.44 8.25 -2.59
N ASN A 153 -1.54 7.62 -2.21
CA ASN A 153 -2.08 7.64 -0.85
C ASN A 153 -1.76 6.35 -0.08
N GLY A 154 -0.87 5.49 -0.61
CA GLY A 154 -0.48 4.25 0.04
C GLY A 154 -1.53 3.13 -0.03
N LYS A 155 -2.53 3.27 -0.92
CA LYS A 155 -3.49 2.20 -1.18
C LYS A 155 -2.96 1.30 -2.26
N ILE A 156 -3.01 -0.01 -2.03
CA ILE A 156 -2.70 -0.99 -3.07
C ILE A 156 -3.98 -1.48 -3.76
N TYR A 157 -3.90 -1.59 -5.07
CA TYR A 157 -4.88 -2.24 -5.95
C TYR A 157 -4.19 -3.38 -6.64
N GLN A 158 -4.68 -4.58 -6.46
CA GLN A 158 -4.00 -5.77 -6.95
C GLN A 158 -4.99 -6.81 -7.47
N ALA A 159 -4.73 -7.32 -8.66
CA ALA A 159 -5.36 -8.51 -9.20
C ALA A 159 -4.40 -9.69 -9.00
N ILE A 160 -4.90 -10.81 -8.57
CA ILE A 160 -4.12 -12.00 -8.24
C ILE A 160 -4.80 -13.27 -8.71
N CYS A 161 -4.02 -14.30 -8.87
CA CYS A 161 -4.49 -15.68 -8.92
C CYS A 161 -4.63 -16.19 -7.48
N GLY A 162 -5.84 -16.19 -6.99
CA GLY A 162 -6.14 -16.67 -5.63
C GLY A 162 -6.77 -18.05 -5.64
N ASN A 163 -6.65 -18.76 -4.52
CA ASN A 163 -7.22 -20.10 -4.32
C ASN A 163 -6.77 -21.14 -5.38
N CYS A 164 -5.55 -21.10 -5.81
CA CYS A 164 -5.05 -22.05 -6.80
C CYS A 164 -4.98 -23.49 -6.22
N ASN A 165 -5.42 -24.47 -7.01
CA ASN A 165 -5.34 -25.92 -6.67
C ASN A 165 -6.12 -26.38 -5.43
N ILE A 166 -7.16 -25.69 -5.00
CA ILE A 166 -7.76 -25.92 -3.69
C ILE A 166 -9.05 -26.72 -3.73
N GLY A 167 -9.70 -26.85 -4.86
CA GLY A 167 -11.03 -27.51 -4.91
C GLY A 167 -12.05 -26.76 -4.01
N THR A 168 -12.69 -27.47 -3.09
CA THR A 168 -13.75 -26.91 -2.23
C THR A 168 -13.24 -26.30 -0.91
N ARG A 169 -12.00 -25.93 -0.80
CA ARG A 169 -11.36 -25.52 0.47
C ARG A 169 -11.28 -24.03 0.74
N PRO A 170 -10.67 -23.66 1.90
CA PRO A 170 -11.02 -22.42 2.56
C PRO A 170 -10.86 -21.24 1.62
N ILE A 171 -11.83 -20.46 1.76
CA ILE A 171 -12.17 -19.33 0.94
C ILE A 171 -11.07 -18.27 1.13
N TYR A 172 -10.56 -17.74 0.04
CA TYR A 172 -9.80 -16.50 0.05
C TYR A 172 -10.59 -15.45 0.83
N PRO A 173 -9.96 -14.69 1.73
CA PRO A 173 -10.69 -13.74 2.56
C PRO A 173 -11.37 -12.67 1.70
N THR A 174 -12.69 -12.62 1.77
CA THR A 174 -13.52 -11.66 1.04
C THR A 174 -14.22 -10.71 2.00
N THR A 175 -14.52 -9.51 1.55
CA THR A 175 -15.31 -8.54 2.33
C THR A 175 -16.81 -8.71 2.11
N PRO A 176 -17.67 -8.36 3.09
CA PRO A 176 -19.12 -8.34 2.88
C PRO A 176 -19.51 -7.53 1.64
N GLY A 177 -20.40 -8.06 0.82
CA GLY A 177 -20.82 -7.41 -0.43
C GLY A 177 -19.87 -7.61 -1.63
N SER A 178 -18.83 -8.44 -1.50
CA SER A 178 -18.01 -8.84 -2.64
C SER A 178 -18.84 -9.57 -3.71
N TRP A 179 -18.40 -9.47 -4.98
CA TRP A 179 -19.09 -10.09 -6.12
C TRP A 179 -19.27 -11.60 -5.95
N SER A 180 -18.24 -12.29 -5.43
CA SER A 180 -18.29 -13.71 -5.11
C SER A 180 -17.47 -13.98 -3.86
N THR A 181 -17.95 -14.88 -3.02
CA THR A 181 -17.27 -15.36 -1.82
C THR A 181 -16.71 -16.76 -1.98
N VAL A 182 -16.85 -17.37 -3.16
CA VAL A 182 -16.42 -18.74 -3.43
C VAL A 182 -15.62 -18.82 -4.71
N ASN A 183 -14.66 -19.74 -4.74
CA ASN A 183 -14.00 -20.13 -5.97
C ASN A 183 -14.88 -21.18 -6.67
N ASN A 184 -15.38 -20.86 -7.86
CA ASN A 184 -16.18 -21.75 -8.70
C ASN A 184 -15.38 -22.36 -9.86
N ALA A 185 -14.06 -22.22 -9.88
CA ALA A 185 -13.22 -22.90 -10.86
C ALA A 185 -13.41 -24.42 -10.74
N VAL A 186 -13.64 -25.09 -11.85
CA VAL A 186 -13.86 -26.55 -11.94
C VAL A 186 -12.64 -27.20 -12.60
N GLY A 187 -12.13 -28.23 -11.90
CA GLY A 187 -10.93 -28.93 -12.36
C GLY A 187 -9.78 -28.79 -11.33
N GLY A 188 -8.92 -29.76 -11.20
CA GLY A 188 -7.77 -29.66 -10.29
C GLY A 188 -6.69 -28.74 -10.88
N GLY A 189 -6.31 -27.69 -10.18
CA GLY A 189 -5.24 -26.82 -10.60
C GLY A 189 -5.63 -25.41 -11.02
N GLU A 190 -6.91 -25.06 -10.95
CA GLU A 190 -7.40 -23.80 -11.41
C GLU A 190 -7.42 -22.73 -10.33
N CYS A 191 -6.89 -21.54 -10.69
CA CYS A 191 -6.93 -20.34 -9.88
C CYS A 191 -8.20 -19.54 -10.19
N ASN A 192 -8.61 -18.69 -9.27
CA ASN A 192 -9.64 -17.69 -9.53
C ASN A 192 -9.01 -16.29 -9.57
N LEU A 193 -9.55 -15.44 -10.45
CA LEU A 193 -9.17 -14.03 -10.44
C LEU A 193 -9.76 -13.38 -9.20
N THR A 194 -8.90 -12.88 -8.33
CA THR A 194 -9.28 -12.15 -7.13
C THR A 194 -8.74 -10.74 -7.21
N MET A 195 -9.55 -9.76 -6.83
CA MET A 195 -9.15 -8.36 -6.77
C MET A 195 -9.19 -7.88 -5.34
N LEU A 196 -8.15 -7.18 -4.91
CA LEU A 196 -8.09 -6.58 -3.60
C LEU A 196 -7.71 -5.10 -3.67
N LYS A 197 -8.23 -4.37 -2.70
CA LYS A 197 -7.87 -3.00 -2.39
C LYS A 197 -7.59 -2.90 -0.91
N ILE A 198 -6.38 -2.52 -0.55
CA ILE A 198 -5.97 -2.36 0.84
C ILE A 198 -5.53 -0.92 1.07
N ASP A 199 -6.07 -0.28 2.11
CA ASP A 199 -5.62 1.01 2.62
C ASP A 199 -4.88 0.78 3.93
N MET A 200 -3.58 1.07 3.95
CA MET A 200 -2.74 0.91 5.14
C MET A 200 -2.80 2.13 6.07
N ASN A 201 -3.42 3.22 5.59
CA ASN A 201 -3.62 4.47 6.33
C ASN A 201 -2.33 5.07 6.96
N LEU A 202 -1.19 4.91 6.30
CA LEU A 202 0.11 5.35 6.79
C LEU A 202 0.67 6.59 6.07
N ALA A 203 -0.01 7.08 5.03
CA ALA A 203 0.52 8.11 4.13
C ALA A 203 0.39 9.56 4.65
N GLY A 204 0.20 9.74 5.94
CA GLY A 204 0.05 11.05 6.56
C GLY A 204 -1.34 11.67 6.40
N VAL A 205 -1.50 12.95 6.85
CA VAL A 205 -2.75 13.68 6.68
C VAL A 205 -2.97 14.04 5.21
N ARG A 206 -4.22 14.00 4.77
CA ARG A 206 -4.64 14.24 3.39
C ARG A 206 -5.96 15.01 3.36
N ALA A 207 -6.10 15.92 2.40
CA ALA A 207 -7.31 16.66 2.16
C ALA A 207 -7.95 16.30 0.81
N GLY A 208 -9.27 16.24 0.78
CA GLY A 208 -10.04 15.99 -0.44
C GLY A 208 -11.34 16.78 -0.43
N ILE A 209 -11.34 17.99 -1.00
CA ILE A 209 -12.49 18.88 -0.97
C ILE A 209 -13.60 18.44 -1.91
N GLN A 210 -14.84 18.52 -1.44
CA GLN A 210 -16.07 18.34 -2.22
C GLN A 210 -17.08 19.44 -1.84
N SER A 211 -17.69 20.07 -2.85
CA SER A 211 -18.83 20.96 -2.70
C SER A 211 -20.16 20.20 -2.76
N THR A 212 -21.18 20.73 -2.12
CA THR A 212 -22.56 20.26 -2.20
C THR A 212 -23.49 21.47 -2.18
N ILE A 213 -24.40 21.58 -3.14
CA ILE A 213 -25.39 22.65 -3.23
C ILE A 213 -26.77 21.99 -3.23
N ASN A 214 -27.63 22.39 -2.31
CA ASN A 214 -29.00 21.84 -2.16
C ASN A 214 -29.02 20.28 -2.12
N GLY A 215 -28.02 19.69 -1.50
CA GLY A 215 -27.89 18.22 -1.40
C GLY A 215 -27.31 17.55 -2.65
N VAL A 216 -26.93 18.29 -3.69
CA VAL A 216 -26.29 17.76 -4.90
C VAL A 216 -24.76 17.81 -4.76
N PRO A 217 -24.08 16.65 -4.64
CA PRO A 217 -22.62 16.60 -4.52
C PRO A 217 -21.92 17.07 -5.80
N ARG A 218 -20.76 17.71 -5.63
CA ARG A 218 -19.91 18.23 -6.73
C ARG A 218 -20.57 19.33 -7.55
N ASP A 219 -21.70 19.85 -7.09
CA ASP A 219 -22.27 21.05 -7.71
C ASP A 219 -21.43 22.28 -7.33
N THR A 220 -21.17 23.16 -8.30
CA THR A 220 -20.25 24.31 -8.17
C THR A 220 -20.85 25.61 -8.66
N ALA A 221 -22.13 25.64 -9.02
CA ALA A 221 -22.78 26.81 -9.58
C ALA A 221 -24.19 27.00 -9.05
N GLY A 222 -24.59 28.28 -8.86
CA GLY A 222 -25.92 28.64 -8.43
C GLY A 222 -26.16 30.16 -8.41
N CYS A 223 -27.37 30.54 -8.08
CA CYS A 223 -27.74 31.94 -7.97
C CYS A 223 -27.45 32.48 -6.57
N GLN A 224 -27.03 33.75 -6.51
CA GLN A 224 -26.82 34.47 -5.24
C GLN A 224 -28.14 34.82 -4.54
N PRO A 225 -28.16 34.87 -3.19
CA PRO A 225 -27.12 34.37 -2.29
C PRO A 225 -27.00 32.85 -2.41
N LEU A 226 -25.76 32.33 -2.56
CA LEU A 226 -25.51 30.93 -2.76
C LEU A 226 -24.84 30.33 -1.53
N THR A 227 -25.54 29.43 -0.85
CA THR A 227 -24.95 28.63 0.23
C THR A 227 -24.40 27.33 -0.33
N VAL A 228 -23.15 27.05 -0.01
CA VAL A 228 -22.42 25.85 -0.43
C VAL A 228 -21.92 25.13 0.83
N ASP A 229 -22.23 23.85 0.92
CA ASP A 229 -21.67 22.97 1.92
C ASP A 229 -20.39 22.33 1.37
N PHE A 230 -19.34 22.32 2.17
CA PHE A 230 -18.05 21.73 1.83
C PHE A 230 -17.75 20.57 2.76
N SER A 231 -17.13 19.53 2.24
CA SER A 231 -16.66 18.40 3.04
C SER A 231 -15.27 17.96 2.61
N ASP A 232 -14.50 17.47 3.59
CA ASP A 232 -13.30 16.68 3.32
C ASP A 232 -13.69 15.22 3.10
N THR A 233 -13.53 14.73 1.87
CA THR A 233 -13.89 13.35 1.49
C THR A 233 -12.92 12.30 2.01
N LEU A 234 -11.75 12.71 2.49
CA LEU A 234 -10.74 11.80 3.06
C LEU A 234 -10.80 11.76 4.58
N ALA A 235 -11.16 12.87 5.21
CA ALA A 235 -11.39 13.01 6.65
C ALA A 235 -10.25 12.44 7.52
N THR A 236 -9.00 12.64 7.09
CA THR A 236 -7.81 12.14 7.80
C THR A 236 -7.22 13.15 8.77
N GLY A 237 -7.69 14.41 8.77
CA GLY A 237 -7.27 15.44 9.70
C GLY A 237 -8.01 15.38 11.03
N VAL A 238 -7.40 15.91 12.08
CA VAL A 238 -8.03 16.16 13.38
C VAL A 238 -8.57 17.59 13.51
N SER A 239 -8.14 18.47 12.61
CA SER A 239 -8.67 19.83 12.45
C SER A 239 -8.52 20.30 11.00
N TYR A 240 -9.27 21.34 10.63
CA TYR A 240 -9.41 21.80 9.26
C TYR A 240 -9.45 23.31 9.20
N GLU A 241 -8.83 23.87 8.17
CA GLU A 241 -8.91 25.31 7.83
C GLU A 241 -9.55 25.46 6.46
N TRP A 242 -10.58 26.31 6.39
CA TRP A 242 -11.36 26.55 5.19
C TRP A 242 -11.19 27.99 4.73
N TYR A 243 -10.79 28.18 3.49
CA TYR A 243 -10.63 29.46 2.83
C TYR A 243 -11.58 29.50 1.64
N PHE A 244 -12.58 30.39 1.67
CA PHE A 244 -13.66 30.40 0.69
C PHE A 244 -13.39 31.22 -0.57
N GLY A 245 -12.29 31.98 -0.58
CA GLY A 245 -11.81 32.69 -1.78
C GLY A 245 -12.51 34.00 -2.10
N ASP A 246 -13.48 34.41 -1.30
CA ASP A 246 -14.27 35.67 -1.50
C ASP A 246 -13.79 36.82 -0.61
N GLY A 247 -12.68 36.65 0.08
CA GLY A 247 -12.12 37.63 1.02
C GLY A 247 -12.66 37.50 2.44
N SER A 248 -13.56 36.57 2.73
CA SER A 248 -14.00 36.25 4.08
C SER A 248 -12.86 35.67 4.92
N PRO A 249 -12.87 35.82 6.26
CA PRO A 249 -11.90 35.22 7.13
C PRO A 249 -11.87 33.67 7.02
N MET A 250 -10.72 33.06 7.27
CA MET A 250 -10.55 31.63 7.40
C MET A 250 -11.45 31.10 8.52
N VAL A 251 -12.08 29.95 8.27
CA VAL A 251 -12.89 29.23 9.24
C VAL A 251 -12.15 27.96 9.66
N ALA A 252 -11.93 27.80 10.97
CA ALA A 252 -11.34 26.59 11.55
C ALA A 252 -12.44 25.66 12.10
N THR A 253 -12.34 24.37 11.81
CA THR A 253 -13.25 23.34 12.33
C THR A 253 -12.49 22.13 12.85
N THR A 254 -13.13 21.35 13.76
CA THR A 254 -12.63 20.04 14.20
C THR A 254 -13.42 18.90 13.56
N VAL A 255 -14.38 19.23 12.72
CA VAL A 255 -15.15 18.30 11.89
C VAL A 255 -14.82 18.52 10.43
N PRO A 256 -14.88 17.49 9.59
CA PRO A 256 -14.47 17.56 8.18
C PRO A 256 -15.49 18.30 7.28
N ASN A 257 -16.23 19.27 7.83
CA ASN A 257 -17.28 19.97 7.11
C ASN A 257 -17.27 21.47 7.44
N ALA A 258 -17.67 22.29 6.47
CA ALA A 258 -17.98 23.71 6.63
C ALA A 258 -19.08 24.11 5.66
N SER A 259 -19.79 25.20 5.98
CA SER A 259 -20.78 25.82 5.09
C SER A 259 -20.44 27.27 4.92
N HIS A 260 -20.61 27.81 3.71
CA HIS A 260 -20.37 29.21 3.40
C HIS A 260 -21.42 29.77 2.43
N THR A 261 -21.79 31.04 2.64
CA THR A 261 -22.75 31.73 1.76
C THR A 261 -22.07 32.83 1.00
N TYR A 262 -22.05 32.72 -0.32
CA TYR A 262 -21.55 33.72 -1.25
C TYR A 262 -22.63 34.75 -1.55
N LEU A 263 -22.38 36.04 -1.24
CA LEU A 263 -23.33 37.10 -1.43
C LEU A 263 -23.17 37.81 -2.78
N ASN A 264 -22.03 37.70 -3.41
CA ASN A 264 -21.71 38.37 -4.68
C ASN A 264 -21.53 37.35 -5.80
N ILE A 265 -21.78 37.78 -7.03
CA ILE A 265 -21.49 37.00 -8.23
C ILE A 265 -19.97 36.94 -8.41
N GLY A 266 -19.44 35.73 -8.66
CA GLY A 266 -18.01 35.52 -8.88
C GLY A 266 -17.65 34.06 -9.08
N THR A 267 -16.39 33.85 -9.38
CA THR A 267 -15.76 32.51 -9.32
C THR A 267 -14.76 32.54 -8.17
N TYR A 268 -14.94 31.61 -7.24
CA TYR A 268 -14.16 31.56 -6.00
C TYR A 268 -13.32 30.29 -5.93
N ASN A 269 -12.04 30.45 -5.63
CA ASN A 269 -11.15 29.32 -5.40
C ASN A 269 -11.18 28.93 -3.92
N VAL A 270 -11.83 27.84 -3.62
CA VAL A 270 -11.93 27.33 -2.24
C VAL A 270 -10.73 26.45 -1.94
N MET A 271 -10.10 26.66 -0.78
CA MET A 271 -8.99 25.86 -0.31
C MET A 271 -9.34 25.26 1.04
N LEU A 272 -9.08 23.96 1.17
CA LEU A 272 -9.14 23.19 2.41
C LEU A 272 -7.72 22.84 2.83
N VAL A 273 -7.42 22.98 4.11
CA VAL A 273 -6.21 22.44 4.74
C VAL A 273 -6.63 21.48 5.85
N ALA A 274 -6.36 20.19 5.68
CA ALA A 274 -6.49 19.21 6.73
C ALA A 274 -5.21 19.17 7.60
N ILE A 275 -5.35 19.07 8.91
CA ILE A 275 -4.24 19.16 9.86
C ILE A 275 -4.30 17.97 10.82
N ASP A 276 -3.16 17.29 10.98
CA ASP A 276 -2.93 16.31 12.04
C ASP A 276 -1.46 16.38 12.48
N PRO A 277 -1.18 16.99 13.65
CA PRO A 277 0.19 17.12 14.16
C PRO A 277 0.89 15.79 14.45
N ALA A 278 0.15 14.68 14.56
CA ALA A 278 0.72 13.36 14.82
C ALA A 278 1.29 12.70 13.54
N THR A 279 1.00 13.25 12.37
CA THR A 279 1.47 12.73 11.08
C THR A 279 2.78 13.39 10.63
N CYS A 280 3.49 12.74 9.71
CA CYS A 280 4.78 13.21 9.23
C CYS A 280 4.72 14.53 8.44
N ASN A 281 3.62 14.80 7.75
CA ASN A 281 3.44 16.00 6.94
C ASN A 281 2.62 17.09 7.66
N VAL A 282 2.04 16.78 8.82
CA VAL A 282 1.28 17.69 9.68
C VAL A 282 0.08 18.35 8.99
N ARG A 283 0.20 18.77 7.74
CA ARG A 283 -0.80 19.53 6.95
C ARG A 283 -0.83 19.06 5.49
N ASP A 284 -1.99 19.09 4.88
CA ASP A 284 -2.21 18.87 3.44
C ASP A 284 -3.24 19.84 2.86
#